data_f23fae923090182a619540ca0cf2aee2
#
_entry.id   f23fae923090182a619540ca0cf2aee2
#
_cell.length_a   1.000
_cell.length_b   1.000
_cell.length_c   1.000
_cell.angle_alpha   90.00
_cell.angle_beta   90.00
_cell.angle_gamma   90.00
#
_symmetry.space_group_name_H-M   'P 1'
#
loop_
_entity.id
_entity.type
_entity.pdbx_description
1 polymer ?
#
loop_
_entity_poly.entity_id
_entity_poly.type
_entity_poly.pdbx_seq_one_letter_code
_entity_poly.pdbx_strand_id
1 'polypeptide(L)'
;SATIFKEHYNRIDEIIENIEYLNKNTCLDMNDFNFMIGFDYNSNGLLTPLTEEEQVDFFNKMHEHFDNTDLDSGVNGAWFNEFGPDYCTNCDNCGEKFFLLEKNGDIYSCVRGQKHKEFYYGNIYNNTIEEILNNAYEKIMKAHNMQKMSEECKNCEYLYICKTGCPFVKNIYNSNKSYTCKLQKELYKKRNYEPINDKSIMYDYMC
;
A
#
# COMPACT_ATOMS: atom_id res chain seq x y z
N SER A 1 -10.97 9.19 1.04
CA SER A 1 -9.64 8.90 0.46
C SER A 1 -9.50 9.50 -0.92
N ALA A 2 -8.29 9.81 -1.33
CA ALA A 2 -7.94 10.22 -2.68
C ALA A 2 -6.75 9.42 -3.22
N THR A 3 -6.75 9.16 -4.52
CA THR A 3 -5.61 8.52 -5.20
C THR A 3 -4.84 9.58 -5.96
N ILE A 4 -3.53 9.68 -5.70
CA ILE A 4 -2.65 10.73 -6.22
C ILE A 4 -1.88 10.22 -7.44
N PHE A 5 -2.00 10.96 -8.53
CA PHE A 5 -1.26 10.81 -9.78
C PHE A 5 -0.52 12.11 -10.09
N LYS A 6 0.28 12.14 -11.16
CA LYS A 6 1.06 13.30 -11.59
C LYS A 6 0.20 14.56 -11.79
N GLU A 7 -0.97 14.39 -12.36
CA GLU A 7 -1.94 15.46 -12.62
C GLU A 7 -2.41 16.13 -11.32
N HIS A 8 -2.56 15.33 -10.24
CA HIS A 8 -2.90 15.83 -8.91
C HIS A 8 -1.68 16.46 -8.22
N TYR A 9 -0.52 15.81 -8.30
CA TYR A 9 0.73 16.33 -7.74
C TYR A 9 1.10 17.70 -8.29
N ASN A 10 0.88 17.95 -9.57
CA ASN A 10 1.11 19.26 -10.20
C ASN A 10 0.18 20.38 -9.65
N ARG A 11 -0.84 20.00 -8.88
CA ARG A 11 -1.83 20.89 -8.25
C ARG A 11 -1.86 20.72 -6.73
N ILE A 12 -0.72 20.47 -6.12
CA ILE A 12 -0.64 20.16 -4.68
C ILE A 12 -1.15 21.32 -3.81
N ASP A 13 -0.90 22.55 -4.20
CA ASP A 13 -1.38 23.72 -3.48
C ASP A 13 -2.92 23.77 -3.44
N GLU A 14 -3.58 23.42 -4.53
CA GLU A 14 -5.04 23.30 -4.56
C GLU A 14 -5.56 22.14 -3.69
N ILE A 15 -4.81 21.05 -3.58
CA ILE A 15 -5.16 19.95 -2.67
C ILE A 15 -5.10 20.42 -1.23
N ILE A 16 -4.05 21.15 -0.86
CA ILE A 16 -3.87 21.73 0.47
C ILE A 16 -5.04 22.69 0.79
N GLU A 17 -5.31 23.64 -0.08
CA GLU A 17 -6.43 24.59 0.07
C GLU A 17 -7.79 23.87 0.22
N ASN A 18 -8.02 22.82 -0.56
CA ASN A 18 -9.26 22.04 -0.47
C ASN A 18 -9.39 21.28 0.84
N ILE A 19 -8.29 20.71 1.37
CA ILE A 19 -8.30 20.04 2.68
C ILE A 19 -8.65 21.03 3.78
N GLU A 20 -7.99 22.19 3.81
CA GLU A 20 -8.28 23.26 4.78
C GLU A 20 -9.73 23.77 4.66
N TYR A 21 -10.20 23.96 3.43
CA TYR A 21 -11.57 24.36 3.19
C TYR A 21 -12.59 23.35 3.72
N LEU A 22 -12.39 22.07 3.41
CA LEU A 22 -13.27 20.99 3.85
C LEU A 22 -13.27 20.85 5.37
N ASN A 23 -12.09 20.88 5.99
CA ASN A 23 -11.96 20.81 7.43
C ASN A 23 -12.69 21.95 8.15
N LYS A 24 -12.59 23.18 7.61
CA LYS A 24 -13.18 24.37 8.21
C LYS A 24 -14.67 24.52 7.94
N ASN A 25 -15.17 24.10 6.77
CA ASN A 25 -16.51 24.48 6.28
C ASN A 25 -17.50 23.32 6.20
N THR A 26 -17.09 22.11 6.58
CA THR A 26 -17.96 20.91 6.55
C THR A 26 -17.90 20.17 7.89
N CYS A 27 -18.74 19.14 8.04
CA CYS A 27 -18.70 18.22 9.18
C CYS A 27 -17.73 17.04 8.98
N LEU A 28 -16.91 17.08 7.91
CA LEU A 28 -15.92 16.03 7.64
C LEU A 28 -14.71 16.20 8.57
N ASP A 29 -14.33 15.15 9.26
CA ASP A 29 -13.05 15.12 9.95
C ASP A 29 -11.95 14.76 8.94
N MET A 30 -11.17 15.76 8.56
CA MET A 30 -10.10 15.55 7.58
C MET A 30 -8.89 14.80 8.18
N ASN A 31 -8.82 14.62 9.49
CA ASN A 31 -7.83 13.74 10.10
C ASN A 31 -8.03 12.26 9.70
N ASP A 32 -9.29 11.85 9.46
CA ASP A 32 -9.62 10.49 9.01
C ASP A 32 -9.46 10.28 7.49
N PHE A 33 -8.91 11.27 6.78
CA PHE A 33 -8.67 11.16 5.34
C PHE A 33 -7.52 10.17 5.04
N ASN A 34 -7.45 9.66 3.80
CA ASN A 34 -6.35 8.78 3.38
C ASN A 34 -5.91 9.09 1.96
N PHE A 35 -4.60 9.19 1.76
CA PHE A 35 -3.96 9.29 0.46
C PHE A 35 -3.44 7.92 0.02
N MET A 36 -3.74 7.58 -1.23
CA MET A 36 -3.21 6.42 -1.93
C MET A 36 -2.33 6.90 -3.07
N ILE A 37 -1.17 6.31 -3.27
CA ILE A 37 -0.36 6.58 -4.45
C ILE A 37 -0.89 5.74 -5.62
N GLY A 38 -1.26 6.44 -6.70
CA GLY A 38 -1.78 5.82 -7.90
C GLY A 38 -0.72 5.00 -8.65
N PHE A 39 -1.16 3.91 -9.27
CA PHE A 39 -0.35 3.11 -10.19
C PHE A 39 -1.14 2.87 -11.48
N ASP A 40 -0.44 2.80 -12.61
CA ASP A 40 -1.07 2.54 -13.90
C ASP A 40 -1.37 1.05 -14.03
N TYR A 41 -2.66 0.72 -14.03
CA TYR A 41 -3.15 -0.63 -14.13
C TYR A 41 -3.45 -1.08 -15.56
N ASN A 42 -3.88 -0.17 -16.42
CA ASN A 42 -4.39 -0.49 -17.75
C ASN A 42 -3.62 0.14 -18.91
N SER A 43 -2.55 0.88 -18.62
CA SER A 43 -1.73 1.59 -19.61
C SER A 43 -2.55 2.45 -20.59
N ASN A 44 -3.70 2.96 -20.15
CA ASN A 44 -4.60 3.76 -20.99
C ASN A 44 -4.07 5.19 -21.22
N GLY A 45 -2.97 5.56 -20.55
CA GLY A 45 -2.34 6.88 -20.67
C GLY A 45 -3.19 8.05 -20.16
N LEU A 46 -4.29 7.77 -19.46
CA LEU A 46 -5.17 8.81 -18.92
C LEU A 46 -4.63 9.48 -17.66
N LEU A 47 -3.90 8.73 -16.85
CA LEU A 47 -3.28 9.22 -15.63
C LEU A 47 -1.83 8.75 -15.55
N THR A 48 -0.95 9.62 -15.13
CA THR A 48 0.49 9.35 -15.06
C THR A 48 0.89 9.01 -13.62
N PRO A 49 1.48 7.83 -13.33
CA PRO A 49 2.03 7.52 -12.02
C PRO A 49 3.12 8.52 -11.60
N LEU A 50 3.26 8.77 -10.30
CA LEU A 50 4.36 9.56 -9.77
C LEU A 50 5.67 8.78 -9.83
N THR A 51 6.78 9.50 -10.06
CA THR A 51 8.12 8.95 -9.79
C THR A 51 8.34 8.74 -8.29
N GLU A 52 9.35 7.96 -7.92
CA GLU A 52 9.68 7.75 -6.50
C GLU A 52 10.04 9.07 -5.80
N GLU A 53 10.68 10.01 -6.50
CA GLU A 53 11.03 11.33 -5.98
C GLU A 53 9.78 12.20 -5.75
N GLU A 54 8.85 12.19 -6.67
CA GLU A 54 7.59 12.94 -6.56
C GLU A 54 6.69 12.43 -5.45
N GLN A 55 6.69 11.11 -5.21
CA GLN A 55 5.99 10.50 -4.08
C GLN A 55 6.54 11.01 -2.74
N VAL A 56 7.85 11.07 -2.60
CA VAL A 56 8.53 11.59 -1.41
C VAL A 56 8.28 13.09 -1.25
N ASP A 57 8.38 13.86 -2.34
CA ASP A 57 8.13 15.30 -2.30
C ASP A 57 6.67 15.61 -1.90
N PHE A 58 5.70 14.88 -2.44
CA PHE A 58 4.29 15.00 -2.04
C PHE A 58 4.10 14.78 -0.54
N PHE A 59 4.67 13.70 -0.02
CA PHE A 59 4.61 13.37 1.40
C PHE A 59 5.26 14.45 2.27
N ASN A 60 6.44 14.93 1.88
CA ASN A 60 7.15 15.97 2.62
C ASN A 60 6.39 17.29 2.64
N LYS A 61 5.84 17.72 1.51
CA LYS A 61 5.05 18.96 1.44
C LYS A 61 3.80 18.89 2.31
N MET A 62 3.11 17.75 2.34
CA MET A 62 1.98 17.55 3.26
C MET A 62 2.41 17.65 4.73
N HIS A 63 3.55 17.04 5.09
CA HIS A 63 4.10 17.16 6.43
C HIS A 63 4.51 18.58 6.77
N GLU A 64 5.25 19.27 5.90
CA GLU A 64 5.72 20.64 6.14
C GLU A 64 4.56 21.62 6.35
N HIS A 65 3.44 21.39 5.66
CA HIS A 65 2.29 22.27 5.76
C HIS A 65 1.40 21.98 6.98
N PHE A 66 1.14 20.71 7.28
CA PHE A 66 0.12 20.31 8.26
C PHE A 66 0.67 19.86 9.61
N ASP A 67 1.99 19.66 9.73
CA ASP A 67 2.63 19.34 11.01
C ASP A 67 2.40 20.46 12.02
N ASN A 68 2.06 20.10 13.27
CA ASN A 68 1.70 21.05 14.34
C ASN A 68 0.46 21.93 14.07
N THR A 69 -0.42 21.51 13.18
CA THR A 69 -1.75 22.11 12.96
C THR A 69 -2.85 21.25 13.59
N ASP A 70 -4.13 21.66 13.43
CA ASP A 70 -5.29 20.84 13.83
C ASP A 70 -5.47 19.58 12.98
N LEU A 71 -4.71 19.44 11.88
CA LEU A 71 -4.65 18.26 11.01
C LEU A 71 -3.38 17.41 11.22
N ASP A 72 -2.63 17.68 12.28
CA ASP A 72 -1.41 16.97 12.65
C ASP A 72 -1.63 15.46 12.83
N SER A 73 -2.72 15.06 13.48
CA SER A 73 -3.03 13.64 13.69
C SER A 73 -3.36 12.91 12.38
N GLY A 74 -3.90 13.62 11.40
CA GLY A 74 -4.13 13.11 10.04
C GLY A 74 -2.82 12.86 9.32
N VAL A 75 -1.97 13.88 9.21
CA VAL A 75 -0.72 13.79 8.44
C VAL A 75 0.26 12.80 9.05
N ASN A 76 0.34 12.71 10.38
CA ASN A 76 1.22 11.79 11.09
C ASN A 76 0.66 10.36 11.24
N GLY A 77 -0.63 10.17 10.97
CA GLY A 77 -1.34 8.90 11.13
C GLY A 77 -2.10 8.47 9.87
N ALA A 78 -3.38 8.84 9.80
CA ALA A 78 -4.35 8.26 8.86
C ALA A 78 -4.04 8.54 7.38
N TRP A 79 -3.49 9.72 7.04
CA TRP A 79 -3.32 10.13 5.64
C TRP A 79 -2.41 9.21 4.82
N PHE A 80 -1.45 8.56 5.45
CA PHE A 80 -0.53 7.64 4.79
C PHE A 80 -0.56 6.26 5.44
N ASN A 81 -1.70 5.88 6.00
CA ASN A 81 -1.86 4.62 6.71
C ASN A 81 -1.73 3.39 5.78
N GLU A 82 -1.98 3.54 4.48
CA GLU A 82 -1.76 2.46 3.49
C GLU A 82 -0.34 1.89 3.55
N PHE A 83 0.62 2.69 4.03
CA PHE A 83 2.03 2.28 4.13
C PHE A 83 2.43 1.83 5.53
N GLY A 84 1.51 1.86 6.50
CA GLY A 84 1.75 1.38 7.85
C GLY A 84 1.85 -0.14 7.94
N PRO A 85 2.51 -0.68 9.00
CA PRO A 85 2.74 -2.13 9.15
C PRO A 85 1.47 -2.97 9.20
N ASP A 86 0.40 -2.41 9.74
CA ASP A 86 -0.89 -3.11 9.97
C ASP A 86 -1.85 -3.02 8.79
N TYR A 87 -1.43 -2.36 7.71
CA TYR A 87 -2.27 -2.21 6.53
C TYR A 87 -2.08 -3.36 5.52
N CYS A 88 -2.94 -3.43 4.52
CA CYS A 88 -3.04 -4.53 3.56
C CYS A 88 -1.82 -4.75 2.67
N THR A 89 -0.78 -3.93 2.74
CA THR A 89 0.49 -4.16 2.01
C THR A 89 1.32 -5.30 2.58
N ASN A 90 1.00 -5.80 3.76
CA ASN A 90 1.70 -6.89 4.42
C ASN A 90 1.18 -8.25 3.94
N CYS A 91 2.09 -9.23 3.75
CA CYS A 91 1.78 -10.51 3.16
C CYS A 91 0.70 -11.32 3.92
N ASP A 92 0.71 -11.29 5.23
CA ASP A 92 -0.24 -11.99 6.10
C ASP A 92 -1.67 -11.47 6.00
N ASN A 93 -1.89 -10.26 5.51
CA ASN A 93 -3.24 -9.72 5.34
C ASN A 93 -3.93 -10.18 4.06
N CYS A 94 -3.18 -10.34 2.96
CA CYS A 94 -3.77 -10.61 1.64
C CYS A 94 -4.36 -12.02 1.45
N GLY A 95 -4.03 -12.97 2.33
CA GLY A 95 -4.53 -14.34 2.26
C GLY A 95 -5.27 -14.79 3.52
N GLU A 96 -5.30 -13.95 4.57
CA GLU A 96 -5.88 -14.29 5.86
C GLU A 96 -6.99 -13.35 6.33
N LYS A 97 -6.82 -12.05 6.09
CA LYS A 97 -7.71 -11.01 6.66
C LYS A 97 -8.54 -10.29 5.60
N PHE A 98 -8.04 -10.17 4.36
CA PHE A 98 -8.71 -9.45 3.30
C PHE A 98 -9.07 -10.36 2.14
N PHE A 99 -10.36 -10.38 1.82
CA PHE A 99 -10.94 -11.13 0.71
C PHE A 99 -11.97 -10.26 0.00
N LEU A 100 -12.00 -10.35 -1.31
CA LEU A 100 -13.11 -9.85 -2.12
C LEU A 100 -14.05 -11.02 -2.43
N LEU A 101 -15.31 -10.93 -2.00
CA LEU A 101 -16.38 -11.82 -2.42
C LEU A 101 -17.21 -11.14 -3.49
N GLU A 102 -17.27 -11.73 -4.68
CA GLU A 102 -18.16 -11.28 -5.75
C GLU A 102 -19.56 -11.89 -5.66
N LYS A 103 -20.50 -11.26 -6.33
CA LYS A 103 -21.92 -11.70 -6.34
C LYS A 103 -22.15 -13.12 -6.86
N ASN A 104 -21.25 -13.64 -7.70
CA ASN A 104 -21.27 -15.00 -8.24
C ASN A 104 -20.57 -16.02 -7.33
N GLY A 105 -20.11 -15.60 -6.15
CA GLY A 105 -19.43 -16.44 -5.20
C GLY A 105 -17.92 -16.55 -5.37
N ASP A 106 -17.33 -15.89 -6.35
CA ASP A 106 -15.87 -15.89 -6.55
C ASP A 106 -15.15 -15.11 -5.43
N ILE A 107 -14.05 -15.68 -4.98
CA ILE A 107 -13.17 -15.10 -3.96
C ILE A 107 -11.83 -14.71 -4.58
N TYR A 108 -11.46 -13.45 -4.36
CA TYR A 108 -10.17 -12.88 -4.77
C TYR A 108 -9.43 -12.27 -3.57
N SER A 109 -8.15 -11.98 -3.75
CA SER A 109 -7.32 -11.34 -2.72
C SER A 109 -7.89 -9.99 -2.24
N CYS A 110 -8.31 -9.15 -3.18
CA CYS A 110 -8.88 -7.82 -2.94
C CYS A 110 -9.46 -7.26 -4.25
N VAL A 111 -9.99 -6.03 -4.20
CA VAL A 111 -10.52 -5.32 -5.39
C VAL A 111 -9.45 -5.18 -6.50
N ARG A 112 -8.18 -4.97 -6.13
CA ARG A 112 -7.08 -4.89 -7.12
C ARG A 112 -6.88 -6.23 -7.85
N GLY A 113 -7.00 -7.35 -7.14
CA GLY A 113 -6.83 -8.70 -7.70
C GLY A 113 -8.05 -9.26 -8.42
N GLN A 114 -9.17 -8.52 -8.45
CA GLN A 114 -10.40 -8.93 -9.11
C GLN A 114 -10.17 -9.30 -10.60
N LYS A 115 -10.70 -10.43 -11.04
CA LYS A 115 -10.56 -11.01 -12.40
C LYS A 115 -9.15 -11.46 -12.81
N HIS A 116 -8.17 -11.37 -11.89
CA HIS A 116 -6.83 -11.90 -12.13
C HIS A 116 -6.68 -13.30 -11.57
N LYS A 117 -6.27 -14.22 -12.44
CA LYS A 117 -6.11 -15.65 -12.12
C LYS A 117 -5.16 -15.89 -10.95
N GLU A 118 -4.11 -15.09 -10.88
CA GLU A 118 -3.07 -15.14 -9.85
C GLU A 118 -3.59 -14.82 -8.46
N PHE A 119 -4.70 -14.07 -8.38
CA PHE A 119 -5.31 -13.61 -7.14
C PHE A 119 -6.72 -14.18 -6.89
N TYR A 120 -7.16 -15.14 -7.71
CA TYR A 120 -8.39 -15.89 -7.52
C TYR A 120 -8.16 -17.04 -6.54
N TYR A 121 -8.94 -17.12 -5.48
CA TYR A 121 -8.77 -18.11 -4.41
C TYR A 121 -9.74 -19.29 -4.49
N GLY A 122 -10.86 -19.12 -5.16
CA GLY A 122 -11.90 -20.13 -5.32
C GLY A 122 -13.29 -19.51 -5.36
N ASN A 123 -14.31 -20.38 -5.26
CA ASN A 123 -15.71 -19.97 -5.27
C ASN A 123 -16.46 -20.65 -4.13
N ILE A 124 -17.21 -19.87 -3.34
CA ILE A 124 -17.89 -20.35 -2.11
C ILE A 124 -18.94 -21.45 -2.38
N TYR A 125 -19.41 -21.60 -3.62
CA TYR A 125 -20.36 -22.64 -3.99
C TYR A 125 -19.69 -23.93 -4.45
N ASN A 126 -18.39 -23.87 -4.82
CA ASN A 126 -17.67 -24.98 -5.42
C ASN A 126 -16.49 -25.49 -4.61
N ASN A 127 -16.03 -24.68 -3.64
CA ASN A 127 -14.88 -24.98 -2.80
C ASN A 127 -15.23 -24.93 -1.33
N THR A 128 -14.56 -25.73 -0.53
CA THR A 128 -14.58 -25.61 0.93
C THR A 128 -13.81 -24.37 1.39
N ILE A 129 -14.08 -23.90 2.60
CA ILE A 129 -13.34 -22.79 3.21
C ILE A 129 -11.84 -23.13 3.29
N GLU A 130 -11.52 -24.36 3.68
CA GLU A 130 -10.14 -24.84 3.78
C GLU A 130 -9.40 -24.77 2.43
N GLU A 131 -10.04 -25.23 1.34
CA GLU A 131 -9.48 -25.11 -0.01
C GLU A 131 -9.22 -23.65 -0.41
N ILE A 132 -10.17 -22.75 -0.12
CA ILE A 132 -10.02 -21.31 -0.42
C ILE A 132 -8.85 -20.71 0.35
N LEU A 133 -8.73 -21.00 1.65
CA LEU A 133 -7.64 -20.50 2.49
C LEU A 133 -6.27 -21.07 2.05
N ASN A 134 -6.21 -22.37 1.74
CA ASN A 134 -4.98 -22.98 1.22
C ASN A 134 -4.56 -22.38 -0.13
N ASN A 135 -5.52 -22.15 -1.04
CA ASN A 135 -5.26 -21.48 -2.31
C ASN A 135 -4.76 -20.03 -2.11
N ALA A 136 -5.36 -19.30 -1.15
CA ALA A 136 -4.94 -17.94 -0.81
C ALA A 136 -3.49 -17.94 -0.30
N TYR A 137 -3.19 -18.78 0.67
CA TYR A 137 -1.85 -18.92 1.24
C TYR A 137 -0.81 -19.22 0.16
N GLU A 138 -1.01 -20.28 -0.65
CA GLU A 138 -0.08 -20.64 -1.72
C GLU A 138 0.17 -19.50 -2.71
N LYS A 139 -0.86 -18.77 -3.11
CA LYS A 139 -0.73 -17.69 -4.09
C LYS A 139 0.00 -16.48 -3.49
N ILE A 140 -0.28 -16.14 -2.25
CA ILE A 140 0.40 -15.04 -1.56
C ILE A 140 1.87 -15.41 -1.30
N MET A 141 2.17 -16.62 -0.86
CA MET A 141 3.55 -17.07 -0.69
C MET A 141 4.34 -17.04 -2.01
N LYS A 142 3.72 -17.40 -3.13
CA LYS A 142 4.35 -17.25 -4.47
C LYS A 142 4.62 -15.79 -4.81
N ALA A 143 3.70 -14.90 -4.50
CA ALA A 143 3.84 -13.47 -4.79
C ALA A 143 4.92 -12.78 -3.92
N HIS A 144 5.14 -13.28 -2.70
CA HIS A 144 6.17 -12.80 -1.77
C HIS A 144 7.44 -13.67 -1.75
N ASN A 145 7.65 -14.48 -2.77
CA ASN A 145 8.80 -15.42 -2.82
C ASN A 145 10.14 -14.68 -2.63
N MET A 146 10.81 -15.01 -1.52
CA MET A 146 12.10 -14.46 -1.10
C MET A 146 13.22 -14.64 -2.14
N GLN A 147 13.21 -15.75 -2.89
CA GLN A 147 14.24 -16.03 -3.91
C GLN A 147 14.20 -15.04 -5.08
N LYS A 148 13.04 -14.40 -5.32
CA LYS A 148 12.87 -13.37 -6.35
C LYS A 148 13.07 -11.95 -5.84
N MET A 149 13.36 -11.80 -4.57
CA MET A 149 13.57 -10.49 -3.94
C MET A 149 14.87 -9.86 -4.45
N SER A 150 14.85 -8.54 -4.68
CA SER A 150 16.06 -7.81 -5.05
C SER A 150 17.08 -7.80 -3.89
N GLU A 151 18.37 -7.70 -4.21
CA GLU A 151 19.41 -7.57 -3.18
C GLU A 151 19.23 -6.29 -2.33
N GLU A 152 18.67 -5.22 -2.92
CA GLU A 152 18.30 -4.01 -2.18
C GLU A 152 17.27 -4.33 -1.08
N CYS A 153 16.24 -5.11 -1.40
CA CYS A 153 15.22 -5.51 -0.43
C CYS A 153 15.78 -6.44 0.65
N LYS A 154 16.58 -7.44 0.26
CA LYS A 154 17.22 -8.39 1.21
C LYS A 154 18.11 -7.69 2.24
N ASN A 155 18.67 -6.54 1.88
CA ASN A 155 19.54 -5.75 2.76
C ASN A 155 18.82 -4.55 3.40
N CYS A 156 17.51 -4.40 3.21
CA CYS A 156 16.75 -3.26 3.71
C CYS A 156 16.37 -3.47 5.18
N GLU A 157 16.70 -2.50 6.01
CA GLU A 157 16.38 -2.46 7.44
C GLU A 157 14.86 -2.42 7.76
N TYR A 158 14.04 -2.01 6.78
CA TYR A 158 12.58 -1.97 6.90
C TYR A 158 11.87 -3.14 6.20
N LEU A 159 12.59 -4.18 5.80
CA LEU A 159 11.99 -5.31 5.07
C LEU A 159 10.87 -5.98 5.88
N TYR A 160 11.02 -6.10 7.18
CA TYR A 160 10.07 -6.71 8.10
C TYR A 160 8.71 -5.99 8.14
N ILE A 161 8.69 -4.66 7.87
CA ILE A 161 7.46 -3.86 7.78
C ILE A 161 6.92 -3.89 6.35
N CYS A 162 7.78 -3.53 5.39
CA CYS A 162 7.41 -3.33 3.98
C CYS A 162 7.03 -4.64 3.28
N LYS A 163 7.70 -5.77 3.63
CA LYS A 163 7.54 -7.09 2.99
C LYS A 163 7.51 -7.04 1.47
N THR A 164 8.25 -6.07 0.89
CA THR A 164 8.34 -5.77 -0.55
C THR A 164 7.08 -5.15 -1.18
N GLY A 165 6.10 -4.75 -0.39
CA GLY A 165 4.90 -4.05 -0.84
C GLY A 165 3.82 -4.95 -1.44
N CYS A 166 2.86 -4.34 -2.10
CA CYS A 166 1.67 -4.99 -2.63
C CYS A 166 2.00 -6.04 -3.70
N PRO A 167 1.64 -7.32 -3.51
CA PRO A 167 1.94 -8.39 -4.48
C PRO A 167 1.25 -8.16 -5.83
N PHE A 168 0.07 -7.55 -5.83
CA PHE A 168 -0.65 -7.23 -7.06
C PHE A 168 0.13 -6.21 -7.91
N VAL A 169 0.56 -5.10 -7.30
CA VAL A 169 1.28 -4.04 -8.04
C VAL A 169 2.65 -4.54 -8.51
N LYS A 170 3.36 -5.35 -7.70
CA LYS A 170 4.59 -6.02 -8.13
C LYS A 170 4.37 -6.89 -9.38
N ASN A 171 3.29 -7.65 -9.41
CA ASN A 171 2.96 -8.49 -10.56
C ASN A 171 2.71 -7.65 -11.82
N ILE A 172 1.92 -6.57 -11.70
CA ILE A 172 1.62 -5.66 -12.83
C ILE A 172 2.87 -5.01 -13.40
N TYR A 173 3.76 -4.51 -12.53
CA TYR A 173 5.01 -3.86 -12.96
C TYR A 173 6.16 -4.84 -13.23
N ASN A 174 5.94 -6.14 -13.07
CA ASN A 174 6.99 -7.15 -13.12
C ASN A 174 8.20 -6.74 -12.24
N SER A 175 7.91 -6.25 -11.05
CA SER A 175 8.89 -5.68 -10.10
C SER A 175 9.15 -6.63 -8.95
N ASN A 176 10.37 -6.59 -8.41
CA ASN A 176 10.78 -7.34 -7.24
C ASN A 176 10.79 -6.48 -5.96
N LYS A 177 10.34 -5.22 -6.03
CA LYS A 177 10.23 -4.30 -4.90
C LYS A 177 8.93 -3.49 -4.97
N SER A 178 8.56 -2.87 -3.85
CA SER A 178 7.43 -1.94 -3.79
C SER A 178 7.62 -0.76 -4.75
N TYR A 179 6.56 -0.35 -5.45
CA TYR A 179 6.55 0.85 -6.29
C TYR A 179 6.60 2.16 -5.48
N THR A 180 6.38 2.07 -4.17
CA THR A 180 6.45 3.18 -3.22
C THR A 180 7.64 3.05 -2.26
N CYS A 181 8.71 2.37 -2.66
CA CYS A 181 9.84 2.01 -1.80
C CYS A 181 10.47 3.21 -1.09
N LYS A 182 10.75 4.29 -1.81
CA LYS A 182 11.36 5.50 -1.22
C LYS A 182 10.40 6.21 -0.26
N LEU A 183 9.15 6.35 -0.66
CA LEU A 183 8.11 6.93 0.20
C LEU A 183 7.96 6.17 1.51
N GLN A 184 7.88 4.83 1.45
CA GLN A 184 7.79 4.00 2.64
C GLN A 184 8.98 4.18 3.58
N LYS A 185 10.21 4.23 3.05
CA LYS A 185 11.41 4.47 3.87
C LYS A 185 11.37 5.83 4.57
N GLU A 186 10.96 6.89 3.88
CA GLU A 186 10.82 8.23 4.49
C GLU A 186 9.72 8.27 5.56
N LEU A 187 8.59 7.64 5.29
CA LEU A 187 7.49 7.52 6.25
C LEU A 187 7.92 6.75 7.50
N TYR A 188 8.63 5.63 7.36
CA TYR A 188 9.10 4.84 8.49
C TYR A 188 10.09 5.61 9.34
N LYS A 189 10.99 6.37 8.74
CA LYS A 189 11.89 7.27 9.48
C LYS A 189 11.12 8.33 10.25
N LYS A 190 10.21 9.06 9.62
CA LYS A 190 9.42 10.12 10.25
C LYS A 190 8.55 9.60 11.41
N ARG A 191 8.02 8.39 11.28
CA ARG A 191 7.21 7.74 12.31
C ARG A 191 8.02 6.96 13.34
N ASN A 192 9.35 7.05 13.30
CA ASN A 192 10.28 6.40 14.24
C ASN A 192 10.08 4.88 14.33
N TYR A 193 9.79 4.21 13.22
CA TYR A 193 9.85 2.76 13.19
C TYR A 193 11.30 2.32 13.35
N GLU A 194 11.55 1.41 14.30
CA GLU A 194 12.90 0.95 14.56
C GLU A 194 13.42 0.08 13.41
N PRO A 195 14.57 0.42 12.82
CA PRO A 195 15.17 -0.41 11.79
C PRO A 195 15.71 -1.71 12.38
N ILE A 196 15.53 -2.84 11.69
CA ILE A 196 16.14 -4.10 12.07
C ILE A 196 17.35 -4.37 11.17
N ASN A 197 18.53 -4.37 11.78
CA ASN A 197 19.80 -4.63 11.11
C ASN A 197 20.25 -6.09 11.23
N ASP A 198 19.69 -6.85 12.16
CA ASP A 198 19.97 -8.27 12.31
C ASP A 198 19.12 -9.11 11.34
N LYS A 199 19.78 -9.64 10.32
CA LYS A 199 19.13 -10.42 9.27
C LYS A 199 18.57 -11.77 9.74
N SER A 200 19.07 -12.32 10.83
CA SER A 200 18.56 -13.59 11.37
C SER A 200 17.16 -13.41 11.96
N ILE A 201 16.89 -12.26 12.57
CA ILE A 201 15.60 -11.92 13.14
C ILE A 201 14.61 -11.50 12.04
N MET A 202 15.09 -10.85 10.98
CA MET A 202 14.25 -10.27 9.92
C MET A 202 13.42 -11.32 9.19
N TYR A 203 13.95 -12.53 9.01
CA TYR A 203 13.23 -13.61 8.32
C TYR A 203 12.10 -14.22 9.14
N ASP A 204 12.17 -14.17 10.46
CA ASP A 204 11.12 -14.68 11.36
C ASP A 204 9.84 -13.81 11.31
N TYR A 205 9.95 -12.56 10.87
CA TYR A 205 8.81 -11.64 10.71
C TYR A 205 8.16 -11.69 9.31
N MET A 206 8.69 -12.47 8.37
CA MET A 206 8.21 -12.49 6.99
C MET A 206 7.26 -13.65 6.64
N CYS A 207 7.01 -14.54 7.58
CA CYS A 207 6.14 -15.71 7.37
C CYS A 207 5.11 -15.83 8.47
#